data_d6d9d5e2fbcc4d678432c4090571680d
#
_entry.id   d6d9d5e2fbcc4d678432c4090571680d
#
_cell.length_a   1.000
_cell.length_b   1.000
_cell.length_c   1.000
_cell.angle_alpha   90.00
_cell.angle_beta   90.00
_cell.angle_gamma   90.00
#
_symmetry.space_group_name_H-M   'P 1'
#
loop_
_entity.id
_entity.type
_entity.pdbx_description
1 polymer ?
#
loop_
_entity_poly.entity_id
_entity_poly.type
_entity_poly.pdbx_seq_one_letter_code
_entity_poly.pdbx_strand_id
1 'polypeptide(L)'
;MQFVCDGPNGTWFRMETEGEASKESQLMNHAVEKHFRRAAEEAEKTFVPPTSKWAFEQKIRLKSHVQKVMPIFVTLRDRQGTGLATAMLPPAGKDETSFRPIVVGPANADPYPKHGEDIKVLARHYGLTLDPARCYPYRRG
;
A
#
# COMPACT_ATOMS: atom_id res chain seq x y z
N MET A 1 1.81 11.73 -2.63
CA MET A 1 1.87 10.60 -1.68
C MET A 1 1.84 11.14 -0.25
N GLN A 2 1.28 10.36 0.66
CA GLN A 2 1.13 10.74 2.05
C GLN A 2 2.26 10.12 2.90
N PHE A 3 2.92 10.95 3.72
CA PHE A 3 3.91 10.45 4.69
C PHE A 3 3.26 9.46 5.67
N VAL A 4 3.96 8.36 5.93
CA VAL A 4 3.50 7.34 6.88
C VAL A 4 4.43 7.28 8.09
N CYS A 5 5.67 6.88 7.91
CA CYS A 5 6.65 6.78 8.99
C CYS A 5 8.07 6.68 8.43
N ASP A 6 9.04 6.98 9.29
CA ASP A 6 10.47 6.84 8.97
C ASP A 6 11.03 5.52 9.47
N GLY A 7 11.79 4.85 8.63
CA GLY A 7 12.62 3.72 9.00
C GLY A 7 14.10 4.07 8.99
N PRO A 8 14.99 3.14 9.37
CA PRO A 8 16.43 3.41 9.42
C PRO A 8 17.05 3.70 8.05
N ASN A 9 16.51 3.15 6.97
CA ASN A 9 17.08 3.30 5.62
C ASN A 9 16.23 4.14 4.68
N GLY A 10 15.03 4.50 5.06
CA GLY A 10 14.14 5.28 4.21
C GLY A 10 12.85 5.66 4.87
N THR A 11 12.00 6.33 4.11
CA THR A 11 10.70 6.82 4.55
C THR A 11 9.59 6.11 3.80
N TRP A 12 8.56 5.69 4.52
CA TRP A 12 7.37 5.09 3.92
C TRP A 12 6.35 6.17 3.57
N PHE A 13 5.82 6.09 2.35
CA PHE A 13 4.75 6.96 1.85
C PHE A 13 3.58 6.11 1.35
N ARG A 14 2.36 6.58 1.58
CA ARG A 14 1.16 5.95 1.05
C ARG A 14 0.85 6.50 -0.33
N MET A 15 0.63 5.62 -1.30
CA MET A 15 0.12 5.98 -2.62
C MET A 15 -1.39 6.19 -2.53
N GLU A 16 -1.85 7.33 -3.02
CA GLU A 16 -3.25 7.73 -2.92
C GLU A 16 -3.98 7.72 -4.26
N THR A 17 -3.23 7.71 -5.37
CA THR A 17 -3.79 7.79 -6.71
C THR A 17 -3.23 6.71 -7.62
N GLU A 18 -4.00 6.39 -8.67
CA GLU A 18 -3.54 5.47 -9.71
C GLU A 18 -2.29 5.99 -10.43
N GLY A 19 -2.17 7.32 -10.59
CA GLY A 19 -0.98 7.93 -11.19
C GLY A 19 0.27 7.68 -10.35
N GLU A 20 0.16 7.74 -9.04
CA GLU A 20 1.28 7.42 -8.14
C GLU A 20 1.66 5.94 -8.23
N ALA A 21 0.66 5.06 -8.28
CA ALA A 21 0.89 3.62 -8.45
C ALA A 21 1.51 3.29 -9.81
N SER A 22 1.14 4.02 -10.86
CA SER A 22 1.73 3.88 -12.19
C SER A 22 3.22 4.23 -12.18
N LYS A 23 3.58 5.35 -11.55
CA LYS A 23 4.99 5.74 -11.40
C LYS A 23 5.77 4.72 -10.59
N GLU A 24 5.17 4.18 -9.55
CA GLU A 24 5.78 3.13 -8.74
C GLU A 24 6.05 1.87 -9.56
N SER A 25 5.08 1.43 -10.38
CA SER A 25 5.26 0.28 -11.25
C SER A 25 6.42 0.45 -12.22
N GLN A 26 6.57 1.64 -12.80
CA GLN A 26 7.68 1.96 -13.69
C GLN A 26 9.02 1.98 -12.95
N LEU A 27 9.06 2.64 -11.80
CA LEU A 27 10.28 2.79 -11.00
C LEU A 27 10.76 1.45 -10.45
N MET A 28 9.85 0.62 -9.99
CA MET A 28 10.14 -0.63 -9.29
C MET A 28 10.08 -1.86 -10.20
N ASN A 29 9.67 -1.70 -11.45
CA ASN A 29 9.52 -2.79 -12.40
C ASN A 29 8.66 -3.94 -11.84
N HIS A 30 7.43 -3.60 -11.43
CA HIS A 30 6.43 -4.57 -10.97
C HIS A 30 5.01 -4.07 -11.26
N ALA A 31 4.00 -4.86 -10.89
CA ALA A 31 2.62 -4.67 -11.34
C ALA A 31 1.70 -3.99 -10.31
N VAL A 32 2.24 -3.13 -9.43
CA VAL A 32 1.44 -2.50 -8.37
C VAL A 32 0.30 -1.64 -8.93
N GLU A 33 0.50 -0.98 -10.09
CA GLU A 33 -0.54 -0.17 -10.73
C GLU A 33 -1.80 -0.99 -11.00
N LYS A 34 -1.63 -2.19 -11.53
CA LYS A 34 -2.76 -3.08 -11.83
C LYS A 34 -3.52 -3.47 -10.57
N HIS A 35 -2.81 -3.79 -9.51
CA HIS A 35 -3.41 -4.13 -8.21
C HIS A 35 -4.13 -2.94 -7.59
N PHE A 36 -3.53 -1.76 -7.66
CA PHE A 36 -4.14 -0.53 -7.16
C PHE A 36 -5.45 -0.22 -7.89
N ARG A 37 -5.43 -0.25 -9.22
CA ARG A 37 -6.62 0.01 -10.05
C ARG A 37 -7.74 -0.95 -9.71
N ARG A 38 -7.45 -2.24 -9.64
CA ARG A 38 -8.45 -3.27 -9.32
C ARG A 38 -9.03 -3.06 -7.93
N ALA A 39 -8.17 -2.77 -6.94
CA ALA A 39 -8.61 -2.54 -5.57
C ALA A 39 -9.51 -1.30 -5.46
N ALA A 40 -9.15 -0.22 -6.14
CA ALA A 40 -9.95 1.00 -6.17
C ALA A 40 -11.32 0.76 -6.82
N GLU A 41 -11.37 0.05 -7.94
CA GLU A 41 -12.62 -0.30 -8.61
C GLU A 41 -13.53 -1.15 -7.73
N GLU A 42 -12.98 -2.15 -7.05
CA GLU A 42 -13.74 -2.98 -6.12
C GLU A 42 -14.28 -2.15 -4.94
N ALA A 43 -13.48 -1.25 -4.41
CA ALA A 43 -13.90 -0.36 -3.33
C ALA A 43 -15.04 0.58 -3.77
N GLU A 44 -14.98 1.10 -4.99
CA GLU A 44 -16.03 1.97 -5.54
C GLU A 44 -17.39 1.26 -5.59
N LYS A 45 -17.41 -0.02 -5.90
CA LYS A 45 -18.63 -0.82 -5.98
C LYS A 45 -19.37 -0.94 -4.65
N THR A 46 -18.68 -0.74 -3.54
CA THR A 46 -19.26 -0.83 -2.20
C THR A 46 -19.81 0.51 -1.71
N PHE A 47 -19.61 1.59 -2.47
CA PHE A 47 -20.05 2.92 -2.07
C PHE A 47 -21.55 3.09 -2.28
N VAL A 48 -22.24 3.58 -1.23
CA VAL A 48 -23.66 3.95 -1.31
C VAL A 48 -23.75 5.48 -1.27
N PRO A 49 -24.06 6.15 -2.40
CA PRO A 49 -24.10 7.60 -2.43
C PRO A 49 -25.27 8.15 -1.61
N PRO A 50 -25.06 9.25 -0.85
CA PRO A 50 -26.13 9.93 -0.16
C PRO A 50 -27.12 10.53 -1.15
N THR A 51 -28.42 10.35 -0.93
CA THR A 51 -29.46 10.78 -1.87
C THR A 51 -29.67 12.28 -1.93
N SER A 52 -29.27 13.01 -0.87
CA SER A 52 -29.53 14.45 -0.72
C SER A 52 -28.30 15.33 -0.94
N LYS A 53 -27.22 14.78 -1.50
CA LYS A 53 -25.95 15.50 -1.62
C LYS A 53 -25.68 15.94 -3.06
N TRP A 54 -24.95 17.06 -3.20
CA TRP A 54 -24.49 17.55 -4.48
C TRP A 54 -23.48 16.60 -5.09
N ALA A 55 -23.35 16.61 -6.43
CA ALA A 55 -22.39 15.78 -7.14
C ALA A 55 -20.96 15.97 -6.64
N PHE A 56 -20.57 17.20 -6.31
CA PHE A 56 -19.25 17.52 -5.78
C PHE A 56 -19.01 16.83 -4.43
N GLU A 57 -20.00 16.89 -3.51
CA GLU A 57 -19.90 16.26 -2.21
C GLU A 57 -19.90 14.73 -2.33
N GLN A 58 -20.67 14.18 -3.26
CA GLN A 58 -20.66 12.75 -3.53
C GLN A 58 -19.28 12.27 -4.00
N LYS A 59 -18.59 13.06 -4.84
CA LYS A 59 -17.22 12.74 -5.27
C LYS A 59 -16.23 12.70 -4.10
N ILE A 60 -16.32 13.67 -3.20
CA ILE A 60 -15.47 13.72 -2.00
C ILE A 60 -15.72 12.50 -1.12
N ARG A 61 -16.98 12.15 -0.90
CA ARG A 61 -17.37 11.00 -0.08
C ARG A 61 -16.96 9.68 -0.72
N LEU A 62 -17.08 9.58 -2.04
CA LEU A 62 -16.62 8.41 -2.78
C LEU A 62 -15.12 8.22 -2.61
N LYS A 63 -14.33 9.26 -2.81
CA LYS A 63 -12.88 9.21 -2.66
C LYS A 63 -12.49 8.80 -1.24
N SER A 64 -13.12 9.38 -0.23
CA SER A 64 -12.89 9.06 1.17
C SER A 64 -13.25 7.61 1.48
N HIS A 65 -14.37 7.13 0.96
CA HIS A 65 -14.79 5.74 1.11
C HIS A 65 -13.79 4.77 0.50
N VAL A 66 -13.35 5.03 -0.74
CA VAL A 66 -12.39 4.19 -1.45
C VAL A 66 -11.08 4.09 -0.65
N GLN A 67 -10.55 5.21 -0.18
CA GLN A 67 -9.32 5.22 0.62
C GLN A 67 -9.45 4.46 1.93
N LYS A 68 -10.65 4.45 2.51
CA LYS A 68 -10.91 3.77 3.78
C LYS A 68 -11.02 2.25 3.64
N VAL A 69 -11.63 1.77 2.56
CA VAL A 69 -11.95 0.35 2.42
C VAL A 69 -10.99 -0.43 1.54
N MET A 70 -10.21 0.24 0.69
CA MET A 70 -9.23 -0.45 -0.15
C MET A 70 -7.97 -0.81 0.64
N PRO A 71 -7.19 -1.79 0.16
CA PRO A 71 -5.87 -2.08 0.75
C PRO A 71 -4.98 -0.84 0.78
N ILE A 72 -4.04 -0.82 1.70
CA ILE A 72 -3.09 0.28 1.86
C ILE A 72 -1.85 -0.02 1.03
N PHE A 73 -1.56 0.84 0.05
CA PHE A 73 -0.40 0.71 -0.82
C PHE A 73 0.66 1.72 -0.38
N VAL A 74 1.84 1.23 0.00
CA VAL A 74 2.93 2.09 0.49
C VAL A 74 4.23 1.79 -0.22
N THR A 75 5.11 2.79 -0.28
CA THR A 75 6.43 2.70 -0.90
C THR A 75 7.49 3.21 0.06
N LEU A 76 8.63 2.51 0.12
CA LEU A 76 9.80 2.92 0.87
C LEU A 76 10.76 3.65 -0.08
N ARG A 77 11.13 4.87 0.26
CA ARG A 77 12.02 5.73 -0.52
C ARG A 77 13.20 6.18 0.32
N ASP A 78 14.39 6.21 -0.27
CA ASP A 78 15.55 6.80 0.37
C ASP A 78 15.57 8.33 0.19
N ARG A 79 16.64 8.98 0.65
CA ARG A 79 16.76 10.46 0.58
C ARG A 79 16.81 10.98 -0.86
N GLN A 80 17.27 10.18 -1.79
CA GLN A 80 17.33 10.54 -3.20
C GLN A 80 16.03 10.23 -3.94
N GLY A 81 15.03 9.70 -3.25
CA GLY A 81 13.76 9.30 -3.87
C GLY A 81 13.81 7.94 -4.57
N THR A 82 14.88 7.19 -4.38
CA THR A 82 15.01 5.84 -4.95
C THR A 82 14.02 4.89 -4.29
N GLY A 83 13.30 4.11 -5.08
CA GLY A 83 12.38 3.09 -4.58
C GLY A 83 13.13 1.90 -4.02
N LEU A 84 12.86 1.55 -2.76
CA LEU A 84 13.52 0.46 -2.05
C LEU A 84 12.61 -0.74 -1.86
N ALA A 85 11.33 -0.51 -1.60
CA ALA A 85 10.31 -1.55 -1.40
C ALA A 85 8.92 -1.01 -1.64
N THR A 86 8.00 -1.90 -1.99
CA THR A 86 6.58 -1.59 -2.14
C THR A 86 5.80 -2.61 -1.32
N ALA A 87 4.76 -2.17 -0.62
CA ALA A 87 3.90 -3.06 0.15
C ALA A 87 2.44 -2.80 -0.14
N MET A 88 1.66 -3.90 -0.15
CA MET A 88 0.20 -3.86 -0.16
C MET A 88 -0.27 -4.48 1.14
N LEU A 89 -0.92 -3.68 1.97
CA LEU A 89 -1.31 -4.04 3.33
C LEU A 89 -2.83 -4.18 3.43
N PRO A 90 -3.33 -4.89 4.47
CA PRO A 90 -4.77 -4.93 4.71
C PRO A 90 -5.39 -3.53 4.78
N PRO A 91 -6.67 -3.38 4.43
CA PRO A 91 -7.38 -2.12 4.64
C PRO A 91 -7.31 -1.66 6.09
N ALA A 92 -7.43 -0.35 6.30
CA ALA A 92 -7.38 0.25 7.64
C ALA A 92 -8.34 -0.46 8.60
N GLY A 93 -7.84 -0.82 9.77
CA GLY A 93 -8.62 -1.51 10.80
C GLY A 93 -8.80 -3.01 10.57
N LYS A 94 -8.26 -3.56 9.50
CA LYS A 94 -8.26 -4.99 9.23
C LYS A 94 -6.91 -5.59 9.57
N ASP A 95 -6.90 -6.89 9.88
CA ASP A 95 -5.67 -7.61 10.20
C ASP A 95 -5.21 -8.50 9.03
N GLU A 96 -4.16 -9.29 9.28
CA GLU A 96 -3.54 -10.15 8.27
C GLU A 96 -4.23 -11.51 8.12
N THR A 97 -5.29 -11.79 8.86
CA THR A 97 -5.96 -13.09 8.82
C THR A 97 -6.79 -13.29 7.56
N SER A 98 -7.42 -12.20 7.08
CA SER A 98 -8.28 -12.24 5.88
C SER A 98 -7.62 -11.61 4.66
N PHE A 99 -6.43 -11.06 4.79
CA PHE A 99 -5.73 -10.38 3.72
C PHE A 99 -4.24 -10.69 3.81
N ARG A 100 -3.69 -11.30 2.76
CA ARG A 100 -2.28 -11.65 2.74
C ARG A 100 -1.46 -10.47 2.24
N PRO A 101 -0.58 -9.89 3.07
CA PRO A 101 0.25 -8.76 2.63
C PRO A 101 1.24 -9.15 1.54
N ILE A 102 1.55 -8.16 0.70
CA ILE A 102 2.61 -8.27 -0.30
C ILE A 102 3.68 -7.25 0.08
N VAL A 103 4.94 -7.68 0.16
CA VAL A 103 6.07 -6.80 0.42
C VAL A 103 7.21 -7.21 -0.51
N VAL A 104 7.51 -6.36 -1.49
CA VAL A 104 8.47 -6.67 -2.55
C VAL A 104 9.45 -5.52 -2.77
N GLY A 105 10.64 -5.86 -3.21
CA GLY A 105 11.61 -4.89 -3.72
C GLY A 105 11.48 -4.69 -5.22
N PRO A 106 12.46 -4.00 -5.86
CA PRO A 106 12.47 -3.84 -7.31
C PRO A 106 12.45 -5.20 -8.03
N ALA A 107 11.68 -5.28 -9.10
CA ALA A 107 11.48 -6.51 -9.90
C ALA A 107 10.99 -7.69 -9.05
N ASN A 108 10.17 -7.41 -8.04
CA ASN A 108 9.64 -8.40 -7.09
C ASN A 108 10.72 -9.12 -6.29
N ALA A 109 11.90 -8.51 -6.15
CA ALA A 109 12.96 -9.06 -5.31
C ALA A 109 12.57 -9.06 -3.85
N ASP A 110 13.27 -9.85 -3.06
CA ASP A 110 13.07 -9.94 -1.62
C ASP A 110 13.64 -8.71 -0.90
N PRO A 111 12.81 -7.87 -0.24
CA PRO A 111 13.30 -6.69 0.45
C PRO A 111 13.78 -6.94 1.88
N TYR A 112 13.45 -8.08 2.48
CA TYR A 112 13.70 -8.31 3.90
C TYR A 112 15.18 -8.32 4.30
N PRO A 113 16.11 -8.91 3.51
CA PRO A 113 17.53 -8.88 3.90
C PRO A 113 18.10 -7.49 4.08
N LYS A 114 17.71 -6.53 3.22
CA LYS A 114 18.21 -5.15 3.28
C LYS A 114 17.33 -4.23 4.10
N HIS A 115 16.01 -4.45 4.09
CA HIS A 115 15.03 -3.49 4.61
C HIS A 115 14.11 -4.10 5.67
N GLY A 116 14.54 -5.20 6.31
CA GLY A 116 13.75 -5.86 7.34
C GLY A 116 13.39 -4.93 8.50
N GLU A 117 14.32 -4.06 8.93
CA GLU A 117 14.04 -3.11 10.01
C GLU A 117 13.06 -2.03 9.58
N ASP A 118 13.15 -1.56 8.33
CA ASP A 118 12.17 -0.62 7.78
C ASP A 118 10.76 -1.23 7.73
N ILE A 119 10.67 -2.52 7.37
CA ILE A 119 9.41 -3.24 7.33
C ILE A 119 8.83 -3.42 8.73
N LYS A 120 9.67 -3.66 9.75
CA LYS A 120 9.21 -3.73 11.15
C LYS A 120 8.62 -2.41 11.63
N VAL A 121 9.21 -1.29 11.24
CA VAL A 121 8.68 0.04 11.57
C VAL A 121 7.30 0.23 10.94
N LEU A 122 7.16 -0.14 9.67
CA LEU A 122 5.87 -0.09 8.97
C LEU A 122 4.82 -0.96 9.67
N ALA A 123 5.18 -2.19 10.01
CA ALA A 123 4.31 -3.12 10.70
C ALA A 123 3.80 -2.53 12.03
N ARG A 124 4.71 -1.98 12.83
CA ARG A 124 4.33 -1.33 14.10
C ARG A 124 3.40 -0.16 13.89
N HIS A 125 3.63 0.65 12.86
CA HIS A 125 2.79 1.80 12.57
C HIS A 125 1.33 1.40 12.33
N TYR A 126 1.10 0.29 11.63
CA TYR A 126 -0.23 -0.18 11.29
C TYR A 126 -0.76 -1.28 12.22
N GLY A 127 -0.01 -1.65 13.25
CA GLY A 127 -0.43 -2.73 14.15
C GLY A 127 -0.41 -4.12 13.49
N LEU A 128 0.53 -4.32 12.56
CA LEU A 128 0.69 -5.57 11.81
C LEU A 128 1.98 -6.27 12.23
N THR A 129 2.15 -7.53 11.81
CA THR A 129 3.40 -8.29 12.05
C THR A 129 4.30 -8.29 10.82
N LEU A 130 3.73 -8.36 9.62
CA LEU A 130 4.43 -8.47 8.34
C LEU A 130 5.55 -9.52 8.38
N ASP A 131 5.21 -10.67 8.96
CA ASP A 131 6.13 -11.81 9.08
C ASP A 131 6.57 -12.25 7.68
N PRO A 132 7.90 -12.36 7.41
CA PRO A 132 8.40 -12.80 6.10
C PRO A 132 7.81 -14.12 5.61
N ALA A 133 7.49 -15.04 6.52
CA ALA A 133 6.91 -16.34 6.18
C ALA A 133 5.48 -16.23 5.66
N ARG A 134 4.77 -15.14 5.94
CA ARG A 134 3.36 -14.95 5.60
C ARG A 134 3.10 -13.89 4.55
N CYS A 135 4.13 -13.15 4.15
CA CYS A 135 4.02 -12.13 3.13
C CYS A 135 4.50 -12.66 1.79
N TYR A 136 3.85 -12.21 0.70
CA TYR A 136 4.37 -12.50 -0.63
C TYR A 136 5.59 -11.59 -0.90
N PRO A 137 6.66 -12.08 -1.52
CA PRO A 137 6.91 -13.46 -1.92
C PRO A 137 7.20 -14.34 -0.69
N TYR A 138 6.56 -15.53 -0.69
CA TYR A 138 6.69 -16.44 0.45
C TYR A 138 8.12 -16.90 0.64
N ARG A 139 8.58 -16.86 1.87
CA ARG A 139 9.87 -17.37 2.21
C ARG A 139 9.74 -18.72 2.82
N ARG A 140 10.63 -19.57 2.41
CA ARG A 140 10.77 -20.89 2.98
C ARG A 140 12.00 -20.87 3.86
N GLY A 141 11.75 -20.99 5.07
CA GLY A 141 12.69 -21.24 6.08
C GLY A 141 13.76 -20.84 6.58
#